data_8551c7f773053927a2f8c478075c4e0f
#
_entry.id   8551c7f773053927a2f8c478075c4e0f
#
_cell.length_a   1.000
_cell.length_b   1.000
_cell.length_c   1.000
_cell.angle_alpha   90.00
_cell.angle_beta   90.00
_cell.angle_gamma   90.00
#
_symmetry.space_group_name_H-M   'P 1'
#
loop_
_entity.id
_entity.type
_entity.pdbx_description
1 polymer ?
#
loop_
_entity_poly.entity_id
_entity_poly.type
_entity_poly.pdbx_seq_one_letter_code
_entity_poly.pdbx_strand_id
1 'polypeptide(L)'
;MTLLSFDWALVIEKLILIVIIVLTTLLITLYTTFGERKVAAILQDRPGPNRAGPFGLLQPLADGLKLIMKEEIIPTSASKWLFILGPGLAMTASLMTSAVIPWGTDIHLFGRTIALQIADINIGILYIFAVVSMGVYGIMIGGWASNNKFSLMSALRAASQAISYEIAMGIALIALLMTTGTLSLKTIVADQAAGNWWNIVYQPLGFIIFFICAMAECNRTPFDLPEAENELNFGYHQEYSSMKLGFYLFAEYVNMIMSSAIMASMYFGGYDLPFFDETTVAPNIAAVIGVGTLLIKIVLFVFLFMWIRWTIPRFRYDQLMNLGWKTMIPLALLNMLLTGAIILAKL
;
A
#
# COMPACT_ATOMS: atom_id res chain seq x y z
N MET A 1 26.88 -9.41 32.63
CA MET A 1 26.55 -10.06 31.35
C MET A 1 25.27 -10.83 31.57
N THR A 2 24.13 -10.11 31.54
CA THR A 2 22.79 -10.70 31.68
C THR A 2 22.48 -11.39 30.36
N LEU A 3 22.51 -12.74 30.39
CA LEU A 3 21.96 -13.57 29.32
C LEU A 3 20.55 -13.05 29.04
N LEU A 4 20.31 -12.57 27.81
CA LEU A 4 18.99 -12.20 27.31
C LEU A 4 18.07 -13.41 27.55
N SER A 5 17.28 -13.35 28.61
CA SER A 5 16.19 -14.31 28.79
C SER A 5 15.25 -14.11 27.62
N PHE A 6 15.25 -15.04 26.68
CA PHE A 6 14.40 -15.01 25.49
C PHE A 6 12.94 -15.08 25.97
N ASP A 7 12.22 -13.99 25.84
CA ASP A 7 10.80 -13.92 26.26
C ASP A 7 9.92 -14.60 25.20
N TRP A 8 9.72 -15.91 25.37
CA TRP A 8 8.86 -16.70 24.49
C TRP A 8 7.44 -16.16 24.40
N ALA A 9 6.92 -15.52 25.45
CA ALA A 9 5.59 -14.95 25.45
C ALA A 9 5.49 -13.77 24.48
N LEU A 10 6.51 -12.92 24.40
CA LEU A 10 6.58 -11.81 23.45
C LEU A 10 6.67 -12.34 22.00
N VAL A 11 7.45 -13.41 21.77
CA VAL A 11 7.55 -14.01 20.43
C VAL A 11 6.22 -14.58 19.97
N ILE A 12 5.52 -15.30 20.85
CA ILE A 12 4.20 -15.89 20.54
C ILE A 12 3.19 -14.76 20.28
N GLU A 13 3.19 -13.71 21.10
CA GLU A 13 2.34 -12.53 20.91
C GLU A 13 2.53 -11.90 19.53
N LYS A 14 3.79 -11.63 19.13
CA LYS A 14 4.11 -11.04 17.83
C LYS A 14 3.78 -11.98 16.66
N LEU A 15 4.00 -13.29 16.81
CA LEU A 15 3.59 -14.26 15.79
C LEU A 15 2.07 -14.28 15.58
N ILE A 16 1.28 -14.27 16.65
CA ILE A 16 -0.18 -14.21 16.57
C ILE A 16 -0.62 -12.89 15.89
N LEU A 17 -0.01 -11.78 16.27
CA LEU A 17 -0.31 -10.47 15.67
C LEU A 17 0.01 -10.45 14.17
N ILE A 18 1.16 -10.99 13.74
CA ILE A 18 1.53 -11.13 12.32
C ILE A 18 0.46 -11.93 11.58
N VAL A 19 0.06 -13.08 12.11
CA VAL A 19 -0.96 -13.94 11.48
C VAL A 19 -2.30 -13.19 11.34
N ILE A 20 -2.74 -12.50 12.39
CA ILE A 20 -3.99 -11.73 12.37
C ILE A 20 -3.92 -10.61 11.31
N ILE A 21 -2.86 -9.82 11.30
CA ILE A 21 -2.70 -8.70 10.36
C ILE A 21 -2.62 -9.21 8.92
N VAL A 22 -1.82 -10.25 8.67
CA VAL A 22 -1.70 -10.82 7.31
C VAL A 22 -3.03 -11.39 6.84
N LEU A 23 -3.73 -12.19 7.66
CA LEU A 23 -5.03 -12.76 7.29
C LEU A 23 -6.07 -11.66 7.05
N THR A 24 -6.12 -10.63 7.90
CA THR A 24 -7.04 -9.50 7.74
C THR A 24 -6.74 -8.74 6.45
N THR A 25 -5.46 -8.47 6.17
CA THR A 25 -5.04 -7.80 4.93
C THR A 25 -5.41 -8.61 3.70
N LEU A 26 -5.17 -9.92 3.69
CA LEU A 26 -5.54 -10.80 2.59
C LEU A 26 -7.06 -10.86 2.39
N LEU A 27 -7.82 -10.88 3.48
CA LEU A 27 -9.29 -10.87 3.42
C LEU A 27 -9.81 -9.55 2.85
N ILE A 28 -9.29 -8.41 3.29
CA ILE A 28 -9.64 -7.10 2.75
C ILE A 28 -9.26 -7.05 1.25
N THR A 29 -8.08 -7.53 0.88
CA THR A 29 -7.61 -7.61 -0.51
C THR A 29 -8.55 -8.41 -1.38
N LEU A 30 -8.98 -9.58 -0.90
CA LEU A 30 -9.94 -10.45 -1.58
C LEU A 30 -11.26 -9.70 -1.87
N TYR A 31 -11.81 -9.00 -0.87
CA TYR A 31 -13.05 -8.24 -1.03
C TYR A 31 -12.85 -6.92 -1.78
N THR A 32 -11.65 -6.38 -1.84
CA THR A 32 -11.34 -5.19 -2.64
C THR A 32 -11.54 -5.46 -4.13
N THR A 33 -11.22 -6.66 -4.63
CA THR A 33 -11.50 -7.06 -6.02
C THR A 33 -12.99 -7.06 -6.34
N PHE A 34 -13.82 -7.49 -5.41
CA PHE A 34 -15.27 -7.43 -5.53
C PHE A 34 -15.79 -5.99 -5.50
N GLY A 35 -15.25 -5.19 -4.55
CA GLY A 35 -15.58 -3.77 -4.40
C GLY A 35 -15.30 -3.01 -5.70
N GLU A 36 -14.15 -3.25 -6.32
CA GLU A 36 -13.79 -2.61 -7.59
C GLU A 36 -14.77 -2.92 -8.71
N ARG A 37 -15.18 -4.20 -8.86
CA ARG A 37 -16.19 -4.59 -9.85
C ARG A 37 -17.56 -3.97 -9.57
N LYS A 38 -17.93 -3.77 -8.29
CA LYS A 38 -19.19 -3.09 -7.91
C LYS A 38 -19.11 -1.58 -8.17
N VAL A 39 -18.01 -0.93 -7.81
CA VAL A 39 -17.78 0.50 -8.10
C VAL A 39 -17.80 0.75 -9.60
N ALA A 40 -17.09 -0.05 -10.39
CA ALA A 40 -17.12 0.02 -11.84
C ALA A 40 -18.54 -0.14 -12.42
N ALA A 41 -19.31 -1.07 -11.86
CA ALA A 41 -20.68 -1.32 -12.30
C ALA A 41 -21.62 -0.13 -12.00
N ILE A 42 -21.48 0.49 -10.83
CA ILE A 42 -22.24 1.70 -10.44
C ILE A 42 -21.91 2.86 -11.39
N LEU A 43 -20.61 3.08 -11.68
CA LEU A 43 -20.20 4.16 -12.59
C LEU A 43 -20.64 3.93 -14.05
N GLN A 44 -20.91 2.68 -14.42
CA GLN A 44 -21.34 2.28 -15.77
C GLN A 44 -22.84 1.96 -15.85
N ASP A 45 -23.63 2.29 -14.83
CA ASP A 45 -25.08 2.04 -14.74
C ASP A 45 -25.47 0.58 -15.07
N ARG A 46 -24.69 -0.40 -14.55
CA ARG A 46 -24.95 -1.84 -14.74
C ARG A 46 -24.92 -2.61 -13.42
N PRO A 47 -25.66 -3.74 -13.30
CA PRO A 47 -25.55 -4.61 -12.16
C PRO A 47 -24.16 -5.28 -12.15
N GLY A 48 -23.38 -5.06 -11.12
CA GLY A 48 -22.10 -5.77 -10.91
C GLY A 48 -22.30 -7.26 -10.61
N PRO A 49 -21.24 -7.98 -10.16
CA PRO A 49 -21.32 -9.40 -9.77
C PRO A 49 -22.49 -9.63 -8.82
N ASN A 50 -23.45 -10.51 -9.18
CA ASN A 50 -24.69 -10.72 -8.42
C ASN A 50 -25.09 -12.19 -8.30
N ARG A 51 -24.43 -13.14 -9.00
CA ARG A 51 -24.86 -14.54 -9.09
C ARG A 51 -24.18 -15.47 -8.11
N ALA A 52 -22.95 -15.16 -7.65
CA ALA A 52 -22.22 -16.02 -6.72
C ALA A 52 -22.58 -15.67 -5.27
N GLY A 53 -23.52 -16.40 -4.70
CA GLY A 53 -24.05 -16.16 -3.35
C GLY A 53 -24.97 -14.92 -3.27
N PRO A 54 -25.43 -14.54 -2.06
CA PRO A 54 -26.27 -13.36 -1.90
C PRO A 54 -25.53 -12.11 -2.32
N PHE A 55 -26.12 -11.36 -3.26
CA PHE A 55 -25.54 -10.12 -3.84
C PHE A 55 -24.15 -10.26 -4.47
N GLY A 56 -23.69 -11.49 -4.75
CA GLY A 56 -22.36 -11.74 -5.34
C GLY A 56 -21.21 -11.80 -4.33
N LEU A 57 -21.49 -11.86 -3.01
CA LEU A 57 -20.46 -11.84 -1.95
C LEU A 57 -19.48 -13.03 -2.02
N LEU A 58 -19.87 -14.16 -2.61
CA LEU A 58 -18.98 -15.32 -2.78
C LEU A 58 -18.12 -15.26 -4.05
N GLN A 59 -18.26 -14.21 -4.87
CA GLN A 59 -17.49 -14.07 -6.10
C GLN A 59 -15.96 -14.06 -5.88
N PRO A 60 -15.40 -13.36 -4.88
CA PRO A 60 -13.97 -13.39 -4.61
C PRO A 60 -13.44 -14.78 -4.28
N LEU A 61 -14.21 -15.57 -3.51
CA LEU A 61 -13.85 -16.96 -3.20
C LEU A 61 -13.86 -17.84 -4.46
N ALA A 62 -14.86 -17.67 -5.34
CA ALA A 62 -14.92 -18.38 -6.61
C ALA A 62 -13.73 -18.02 -7.52
N ASP A 63 -13.32 -16.75 -7.57
CA ASP A 63 -12.16 -16.29 -8.32
C ASP A 63 -10.85 -16.87 -7.73
N GLY A 64 -10.71 -16.92 -6.42
CA GLY A 64 -9.57 -17.54 -5.74
C GLY A 64 -9.48 -19.05 -6.01
N LEU A 65 -10.60 -19.78 -5.87
CA LEU A 65 -10.66 -21.22 -6.17
C LEU A 65 -10.32 -21.49 -7.65
N LYS A 66 -10.80 -20.68 -8.56
CA LYS A 66 -10.46 -20.79 -9.99
C LYS A 66 -8.94 -20.68 -10.22
N LEU A 67 -8.26 -19.76 -9.55
CA LEU A 67 -6.80 -19.61 -9.67
C LEU A 67 -6.05 -20.81 -9.09
N ILE A 68 -6.51 -21.37 -7.97
CA ILE A 68 -5.91 -22.56 -7.35
C ILE A 68 -6.07 -23.80 -8.22
N MET A 69 -7.26 -23.97 -8.83
CA MET A 69 -7.57 -25.15 -9.66
C MET A 69 -7.00 -25.06 -11.07
N LYS A 70 -6.55 -23.88 -11.51
CA LYS A 70 -5.99 -23.70 -12.85
C LYS A 70 -4.61 -24.33 -12.94
N GLU A 71 -4.33 -24.99 -14.09
CA GLU A 71 -3.05 -25.62 -14.36
C GLU A 71 -1.90 -24.62 -14.33
N GLU A 72 -0.80 -25.01 -13.70
CA GLU A 72 0.40 -24.22 -13.60
C GLU A 72 1.31 -24.49 -14.80
N ILE A 73 1.53 -23.47 -15.62
CA ILE A 73 2.36 -23.55 -16.83
C ILE A 73 3.63 -22.72 -16.58
N ILE A 74 4.79 -23.33 -16.86
CA ILE A 74 6.09 -22.65 -16.88
C ILE A 74 6.64 -22.81 -18.28
N PRO A 75 6.95 -21.71 -19.00
CA PRO A 75 7.56 -21.79 -20.33
C PRO A 75 8.89 -22.53 -20.28
N THR A 76 9.16 -23.36 -21.27
CA THR A 76 10.40 -24.17 -21.35
C THR A 76 11.67 -23.32 -21.46
N SER A 77 11.55 -22.13 -22.02
CA SER A 77 12.63 -21.16 -22.19
C SER A 77 12.85 -20.27 -20.96
N ALA A 78 11.97 -20.34 -19.94
CA ALA A 78 12.04 -19.52 -18.74
C ALA A 78 13.00 -20.13 -17.70
N SER A 79 13.69 -19.28 -16.92
CA SER A 79 14.48 -19.71 -15.78
C SER A 79 13.58 -20.00 -14.58
N LYS A 80 13.29 -21.28 -14.31
CA LYS A 80 12.30 -21.76 -13.34
C LYS A 80 12.40 -21.10 -11.95
N TRP A 81 13.59 -20.98 -11.39
CA TRP A 81 13.80 -20.43 -10.06
C TRP A 81 13.48 -18.94 -9.98
N LEU A 82 13.94 -18.14 -10.94
CA LEU A 82 13.66 -16.71 -11.00
C LEU A 82 12.17 -16.44 -11.33
N PHE A 83 11.56 -17.30 -12.15
CA PHE A 83 10.16 -17.23 -12.49
C PHE A 83 9.23 -17.44 -11.28
N ILE A 84 9.62 -18.31 -10.33
CA ILE A 84 8.89 -18.51 -9.07
C ILE A 84 9.20 -17.39 -8.06
N LEU A 85 10.44 -16.92 -8.04
CA LEU A 85 10.90 -15.92 -7.08
C LEU A 85 10.26 -14.54 -7.32
N GLY A 86 10.03 -14.15 -8.59
CA GLY A 86 9.42 -12.87 -8.95
C GLY A 86 8.10 -12.58 -8.22
N PRO A 87 7.04 -13.36 -8.43
CA PRO A 87 5.75 -13.16 -7.76
C PRO A 87 5.85 -13.33 -6.23
N GLY A 88 6.73 -14.21 -5.75
CA GLY A 88 7.00 -14.38 -4.33
C GLY A 88 7.57 -13.11 -3.69
N LEU A 89 8.55 -12.47 -4.31
CA LEU A 89 9.13 -11.21 -3.83
C LEU A 89 8.09 -10.07 -3.86
N ALA A 90 7.32 -9.92 -4.93
CA ALA A 90 6.30 -8.89 -5.02
C ALA A 90 5.27 -9.02 -3.89
N MET A 91 4.78 -10.24 -3.64
CA MET A 91 3.78 -10.51 -2.60
C MET A 91 4.35 -10.35 -1.20
N THR A 92 5.56 -10.85 -0.92
CA THR A 92 6.18 -10.71 0.40
C THR A 92 6.52 -9.26 0.71
N ALA A 93 7.05 -8.50 -0.23
CA ALA A 93 7.33 -7.07 -0.06
C ALA A 93 6.05 -6.29 0.29
N SER A 94 4.97 -6.51 -0.45
CA SER A 94 3.70 -5.82 -0.16
C SER A 94 3.15 -6.13 1.23
N LEU A 95 3.24 -7.38 1.70
CA LEU A 95 2.81 -7.76 3.05
C LEU A 95 3.74 -7.23 4.14
N MET A 96 5.05 -7.19 3.92
CA MET A 96 6.02 -6.67 4.90
C MET A 96 5.79 -5.19 5.22
N THR A 97 5.22 -4.42 4.31
CA THR A 97 4.87 -3.01 4.54
C THR A 97 3.92 -2.85 5.73
N SER A 98 3.06 -3.84 6.01
CA SER A 98 2.10 -3.82 7.13
C SER A 98 2.75 -3.84 8.52
N ALA A 99 4.03 -4.23 8.61
CA ALA A 99 4.72 -4.44 9.89
C ALA A 99 4.88 -3.18 10.75
N VAL A 100 5.04 -2.03 10.11
CA VAL A 100 5.27 -0.74 10.80
C VAL A 100 4.04 0.16 10.88
N ILE A 101 2.90 -0.26 10.31
CA ILE A 101 1.66 0.50 10.37
C ILE A 101 1.04 0.36 11.76
N PRO A 102 0.76 1.46 12.48
CA PRO A 102 0.04 1.42 13.74
C PRO A 102 -1.47 1.24 13.47
N TRP A 103 -1.97 0.02 13.68
CA TRP A 103 -3.36 -0.33 13.39
C TRP A 103 -4.36 0.21 14.43
N GLY A 104 -3.90 0.50 15.64
CA GLY A 104 -4.72 1.04 16.73
C GLY A 104 -3.89 1.37 17.95
N THR A 105 -4.55 1.82 19.01
CA THR A 105 -3.96 2.01 20.34
C THR A 105 -3.67 0.67 21.00
N ASP A 106 -2.99 0.69 22.15
CA ASP A 106 -2.60 -0.50 22.87
C ASP A 106 -3.84 -1.19 23.48
N ILE A 107 -3.92 -2.53 23.38
CA ILE A 107 -4.97 -3.36 23.99
C ILE A 107 -4.46 -3.96 25.29
N HIS A 108 -5.28 -3.92 26.34
CA HIS A 108 -5.00 -4.55 27.62
C HIS A 108 -5.71 -5.91 27.72
N LEU A 109 -4.94 -6.99 27.50
CA LEU A 109 -5.43 -8.37 27.59
C LEU A 109 -4.60 -9.16 28.59
N PHE A 110 -5.26 -9.93 29.49
CA PHE A 110 -4.59 -10.81 30.46
C PHE A 110 -3.53 -10.11 31.33
N GLY A 111 -3.73 -8.82 31.65
CA GLY A 111 -2.77 -8.04 32.45
C GLY A 111 -1.51 -7.60 31.67
N ARG A 112 -1.47 -7.77 30.37
CA ARG A 112 -0.41 -7.26 29.47
C ARG A 112 -0.94 -6.19 28.54
N THR A 113 -0.08 -5.24 28.19
CA THR A 113 -0.33 -4.22 27.17
C THR A 113 0.22 -4.70 25.85
N ILE A 114 -0.66 -4.93 24.88
CA ILE A 114 -0.31 -5.40 23.53
C ILE A 114 -0.46 -4.24 22.57
N ALA A 115 0.66 -3.78 22.00
CA ALA A 115 0.64 -2.77 20.94
C ALA A 115 0.11 -3.38 19.65
N LEU A 116 -0.90 -2.74 19.03
CA LEU A 116 -1.46 -3.17 17.73
C LEU A 116 -0.55 -2.75 16.56
N GLN A 117 0.73 -3.01 16.71
CA GLN A 117 1.78 -2.80 15.72
C GLN A 117 2.78 -3.94 15.83
N ILE A 118 3.17 -4.54 14.69
CA ILE A 118 4.11 -5.68 14.73
C ILE A 118 5.48 -5.21 15.21
N ALA A 119 6.01 -4.15 14.61
CA ALA A 119 7.30 -3.59 14.95
C ALA A 119 7.23 -2.06 15.03
N ASP A 120 7.55 -1.50 16.19
CA ASP A 120 7.76 -0.08 16.37
C ASP A 120 9.24 0.24 16.12
N ILE A 121 9.53 0.81 14.97
CA ILE A 121 10.91 1.11 14.52
C ILE A 121 11.03 2.62 14.38
N ASN A 122 12.06 3.20 15.01
CA ASN A 122 12.32 4.65 14.92
C ASN A 122 12.49 5.17 13.48
N ILE A 123 12.88 4.30 12.55
CA ILE A 123 13.06 4.57 11.12
C ILE A 123 11.96 3.93 10.26
N GLY A 124 10.72 3.87 10.79
CA GLY A 124 9.60 3.15 10.15
C GLY A 124 9.30 3.61 8.72
N ILE A 125 9.38 4.91 8.43
CA ILE A 125 9.18 5.44 7.08
C ILE A 125 10.26 4.94 6.12
N LEU A 126 11.53 4.96 6.54
CA LEU A 126 12.63 4.45 5.70
C LEU A 126 12.48 2.96 5.42
N TYR A 127 12.02 2.19 6.42
CA TYR A 127 11.70 0.77 6.25
C TYR A 127 10.62 0.56 5.17
N ILE A 128 9.54 1.35 5.17
CA ILE A 128 8.48 1.27 4.14
C ILE A 128 9.07 1.46 2.75
N PHE A 129 9.86 2.52 2.54
CA PHE A 129 10.48 2.78 1.24
C PHE A 129 11.38 1.61 0.80
N ALA A 130 12.22 1.10 1.69
CA ALA A 130 13.11 -0.01 1.38
C ALA A 130 12.33 -1.28 0.97
N VAL A 131 11.21 -1.57 1.66
CA VAL A 131 10.39 -2.74 1.37
C VAL A 131 9.60 -2.57 0.06
N VAL A 132 9.04 -1.39 -0.18
CA VAL A 132 8.30 -1.09 -1.42
C VAL A 132 9.24 -1.19 -2.63
N SER A 133 10.45 -0.63 -2.56
CA SER A 133 11.48 -0.78 -3.59
C SER A 133 11.83 -2.24 -3.88
N MET A 134 11.81 -3.13 -2.86
CA MET A 134 11.98 -4.59 -3.08
C MET A 134 10.88 -5.20 -3.95
N GLY A 135 9.65 -4.69 -3.87
CA GLY A 135 8.54 -5.12 -4.71
C GLY A 135 8.80 -4.91 -6.20
N VAL A 136 9.44 -3.80 -6.55
CA VAL A 136 9.83 -3.48 -7.94
C VAL A 136 10.80 -4.52 -8.50
N TYR A 137 11.75 -4.99 -7.68
CA TYR A 137 12.64 -6.09 -8.11
C TYR A 137 11.87 -7.39 -8.40
N GLY A 138 10.79 -7.66 -7.67
CA GLY A 138 9.92 -8.81 -7.95
C GLY A 138 9.34 -8.76 -9.37
N ILE A 139 8.87 -7.59 -9.79
CA ILE A 139 8.35 -7.36 -11.15
C ILE A 139 9.47 -7.48 -12.19
N MET A 140 10.63 -6.86 -11.95
CA MET A 140 11.77 -6.91 -12.87
C MET A 140 12.29 -8.33 -13.08
N ILE A 141 12.50 -9.08 -12.01
CA ILE A 141 12.99 -10.46 -12.05
C ILE A 141 11.98 -11.34 -12.77
N GLY A 142 10.70 -11.19 -12.49
CA GLY A 142 9.64 -11.96 -13.14
C GLY A 142 9.52 -11.71 -14.64
N GLY A 143 9.55 -10.44 -15.06
CA GLY A 143 9.52 -10.09 -16.48
C GLY A 143 10.76 -10.56 -17.23
N TRP A 144 11.94 -10.52 -16.60
CA TRP A 144 13.17 -11.04 -17.19
C TRP A 144 13.17 -12.59 -17.27
N ALA A 145 12.72 -13.24 -16.19
CA ALA A 145 12.71 -14.70 -16.10
C ALA A 145 11.77 -15.37 -17.11
N SER A 146 10.70 -14.69 -17.54
CA SER A 146 9.73 -15.19 -18.50
C SER A 146 10.29 -15.33 -19.92
N ASN A 147 11.47 -14.76 -20.20
CA ASN A 147 12.16 -14.80 -21.51
C ASN A 147 11.27 -14.37 -22.69
N ASN A 148 10.37 -13.43 -22.45
CA ASN A 148 9.50 -12.82 -23.45
C ASN A 148 9.85 -11.33 -23.60
N LYS A 149 10.02 -10.86 -24.84
CA LYS A 149 10.37 -9.45 -25.12
C LYS A 149 9.32 -8.46 -24.59
N PHE A 150 8.04 -8.78 -24.65
CA PHE A 150 6.98 -7.90 -24.17
C PHE A 150 6.98 -7.85 -22.62
N SER A 151 7.16 -8.98 -21.96
CA SER A 151 7.27 -9.05 -20.50
C SER A 151 8.50 -8.29 -19.99
N LEU A 152 9.64 -8.39 -20.67
CA LEU A 152 10.85 -7.66 -20.31
C LEU A 152 10.66 -6.14 -20.50
N MET A 153 10.08 -5.70 -21.62
CA MET A 153 9.80 -4.28 -21.85
C MET A 153 8.82 -3.71 -20.83
N SER A 154 7.81 -4.48 -20.46
CA SER A 154 6.85 -4.13 -19.42
C SER A 154 7.52 -3.96 -18.06
N ALA A 155 8.36 -4.92 -17.65
CA ALA A 155 9.08 -4.87 -16.39
C ALA A 155 10.04 -3.66 -16.32
N LEU A 156 10.72 -3.31 -17.42
CA LEU A 156 11.56 -2.11 -17.50
C LEU A 156 10.73 -0.82 -17.39
N ARG A 157 9.55 -0.76 -18.00
CA ARG A 157 8.62 0.37 -17.87
C ARG A 157 8.13 0.51 -16.42
N ALA A 158 7.75 -0.61 -15.77
CA ALA A 158 7.35 -0.63 -14.36
C ALA A 158 8.46 -0.07 -13.46
N ALA A 159 9.68 -0.57 -13.63
CA ALA A 159 10.82 -0.13 -12.83
C ALA A 159 11.13 1.35 -13.02
N SER A 160 11.14 1.84 -14.27
CA SER A 160 11.40 3.26 -14.54
C SER A 160 10.31 4.17 -13.97
N GLN A 161 9.05 3.75 -14.00
CA GLN A 161 7.93 4.44 -13.36
C GLN A 161 8.12 4.49 -11.85
N ALA A 162 8.27 3.33 -11.18
CA ALA A 162 8.39 3.24 -9.74
C ALA A 162 9.56 4.10 -9.22
N ILE A 163 10.77 3.95 -9.76
CA ILE A 163 11.95 4.75 -9.36
C ILE A 163 11.70 6.25 -9.51
N SER A 164 11.07 6.68 -10.61
CA SER A 164 10.84 8.12 -10.87
C SER A 164 9.85 8.73 -9.87
N TYR A 165 8.78 8.01 -9.54
CA TYR A 165 7.75 8.49 -8.60
C TYR A 165 8.16 8.32 -7.14
N GLU A 166 8.96 7.30 -6.82
CA GLU A 166 9.53 7.09 -5.49
C GLU A 166 10.42 8.26 -5.05
N ILE A 167 11.22 8.83 -5.97
CA ILE A 167 12.04 10.02 -5.69
C ILE A 167 11.14 11.21 -5.33
N ALA A 168 10.10 11.50 -6.10
CA ALA A 168 9.18 12.61 -5.84
C ALA A 168 8.42 12.41 -4.52
N MET A 169 7.98 11.18 -4.24
CA MET A 169 7.32 10.79 -3.00
C MET A 169 8.24 10.97 -1.80
N GLY A 170 9.50 10.56 -1.91
CA GLY A 170 10.51 10.73 -0.85
C GLY A 170 10.76 12.19 -0.51
N ILE A 171 10.90 13.07 -1.50
CA ILE A 171 11.07 14.51 -1.29
C ILE A 171 9.83 15.14 -0.62
N ALA A 172 8.62 14.74 -1.03
CA ALA A 172 7.38 15.21 -0.41
C ALA A 172 7.30 14.77 1.06
N LEU A 173 7.77 13.56 1.39
CA LEU A 173 7.85 13.08 2.76
C LEU A 173 8.90 13.82 3.59
N ILE A 174 10.04 14.21 3.03
CA ILE A 174 11.01 15.03 3.77
C ILE A 174 10.36 16.32 4.27
N ALA A 175 9.52 16.98 3.45
CA ALA A 175 8.78 18.16 3.89
C ALA A 175 7.85 17.86 5.09
N LEU A 176 7.18 16.71 5.10
CA LEU A 176 6.38 16.27 6.26
C LEU A 176 7.26 15.99 7.48
N LEU A 177 8.39 15.30 7.30
CA LEU A 177 9.32 14.97 8.37
C LEU A 177 9.97 16.21 9.01
N MET A 178 10.19 17.27 8.24
CA MET A 178 10.65 18.55 8.79
C MET A 178 9.64 19.17 9.77
N THR A 179 8.34 18.90 9.61
CA THR A 179 7.30 19.40 10.53
C THR A 179 7.10 18.50 11.73
N THR A 180 7.21 17.18 11.56
CA THR A 180 6.98 16.20 12.64
C THR A 180 8.23 15.87 13.47
N GLY A 181 9.43 16.01 12.88
CA GLY A 181 10.70 15.73 13.55
C GLY A 181 11.00 14.25 13.82
N THR A 182 10.14 13.32 13.40
CA THR A 182 10.27 11.88 13.66
C THR A 182 10.03 11.03 12.42
N LEU A 183 10.68 9.84 12.35
CA LEU A 183 10.50 8.85 11.29
C LEU A 183 9.61 7.69 11.72
N SER A 184 9.19 7.63 13.00
CA SER A 184 8.30 6.59 13.51
C SER A 184 6.84 6.93 13.20
N LEU A 185 6.13 6.04 12.53
CA LEU A 185 4.70 6.19 12.21
C LEU A 185 3.84 6.29 13.47
N LYS A 186 4.18 5.53 14.51
CA LYS A 186 3.44 5.56 15.79
C LYS A 186 3.51 6.94 16.43
N THR A 187 4.70 7.54 16.46
CA THR A 187 4.90 8.90 17.01
C THR A 187 4.17 9.96 16.18
N ILE A 188 4.25 9.86 14.83
CA ILE A 188 3.54 10.80 13.94
C ILE A 188 2.03 10.76 14.19
N VAL A 189 1.45 9.56 14.36
CA VAL A 189 0.01 9.43 14.65
C VAL A 189 -0.31 9.98 16.04
N ALA A 190 0.52 9.68 17.05
CA ALA A 190 0.34 10.18 18.42
C ALA A 190 0.45 11.72 18.49
N ASP A 191 1.38 12.33 17.77
CA ASP A 191 1.53 13.78 17.69
C ASP A 191 0.31 14.45 17.01
N GLN A 192 -0.28 13.81 15.98
CA GLN A 192 -1.50 14.29 15.36
C GLN A 192 -2.71 14.17 16.30
N ALA A 193 -2.80 13.10 17.08
CA ALA A 193 -3.87 12.90 18.07
C ALA A 193 -3.76 13.91 19.23
N ALA A 194 -2.53 14.26 19.67
CA ALA A 194 -2.29 15.27 20.68
C ALA A 194 -2.48 16.71 20.15
N GLY A 195 -2.37 16.91 18.84
CA GLY A 195 -2.53 18.18 18.15
C GLY A 195 -4.00 18.48 17.83
N ASN A 196 -4.29 19.76 17.53
CA ASN A 196 -5.66 20.15 17.13
C ASN A 196 -5.99 19.85 15.67
N TRP A 197 -4.97 19.56 14.84
CA TRP A 197 -5.14 19.43 13.39
C TRP A 197 -4.29 18.31 12.81
N TRP A 198 -4.82 17.61 11.81
CA TRP A 198 -4.11 16.61 11.05
C TRP A 198 -3.05 17.21 10.11
N ASN A 199 -2.01 16.46 9.79
CA ASN A 199 -0.91 16.92 8.94
C ASN A 199 -1.34 17.38 7.55
N ILE A 200 -2.48 16.94 7.03
CA ILE A 200 -3.03 17.40 5.74
C ILE A 200 -3.27 18.92 5.73
N VAL A 201 -3.62 19.51 6.87
CA VAL A 201 -3.86 20.95 6.98
C VAL A 201 -2.56 21.74 6.87
N TYR A 202 -1.47 21.19 7.42
CA TYR A 202 -0.15 21.80 7.38
C TYR A 202 0.60 21.54 6.05
N GLN A 203 0.32 20.39 5.41
CA GLN A 203 1.03 19.91 4.22
C GLN A 203 0.06 19.45 3.10
N PRO A 204 -0.87 20.31 2.63
CA PRO A 204 -1.84 19.91 1.61
C PRO A 204 -1.18 19.57 0.27
N LEU A 205 -0.16 20.36 -0.14
CA LEU A 205 0.58 20.11 -1.38
C LEU A 205 1.39 18.82 -1.28
N GLY A 206 2.04 18.57 -0.13
CA GLY A 206 2.75 17.32 0.14
C GLY A 206 1.84 16.10 0.04
N PHE A 207 0.61 16.19 0.56
CA PHE A 207 -0.37 15.12 0.44
C PHE A 207 -0.78 14.84 -1.02
N ILE A 208 -1.04 15.88 -1.83
CA ILE A 208 -1.42 15.70 -3.24
C ILE A 208 -0.29 15.02 -4.02
N ILE A 209 0.96 15.45 -3.82
CA ILE A 209 2.11 14.83 -4.47
C ILE A 209 2.24 13.37 -4.03
N PHE A 210 2.18 13.11 -2.72
CA PHE A 210 2.25 11.76 -2.18
C PHE A 210 1.15 10.85 -2.74
N PHE A 211 -0.10 11.34 -2.81
CA PHE A 211 -1.23 10.60 -3.34
C PHE A 211 -1.04 10.21 -4.82
N ILE A 212 -0.57 11.15 -5.67
CA ILE A 212 -0.30 10.88 -7.09
C ILE A 212 0.84 9.85 -7.22
N CYS A 213 1.90 9.99 -6.43
CA CYS A 213 3.02 9.05 -6.44
C CYS A 213 2.60 7.66 -5.93
N ALA A 214 1.76 7.57 -4.90
CA ALA A 214 1.22 6.32 -4.39
C ALA A 214 0.35 5.59 -5.42
N MET A 215 -0.43 6.32 -6.24
CA MET A 215 -1.15 5.73 -7.37
C MET A 215 -0.20 5.14 -8.42
N ALA A 216 0.88 5.85 -8.73
CA ALA A 216 1.89 5.39 -9.67
C ALA A 216 2.63 4.14 -9.16
N GLU A 217 2.89 4.06 -7.85
CA GLU A 217 3.51 2.92 -7.18
C GLU A 217 2.61 1.66 -7.21
N CYS A 218 1.31 1.85 -7.11
CA CYS A 218 0.33 0.75 -7.19
C CYS A 218 0.10 0.25 -8.63
N ASN A 219 0.76 0.80 -9.65
CA ASN A 219 0.61 0.45 -11.08
C ASN A 219 -0.85 0.44 -11.56
N ARG A 220 -1.70 1.32 -11.00
CA ARG A 220 -3.13 1.41 -11.35
C ARG A 220 -3.40 2.56 -12.30
N THR A 221 -4.39 2.39 -13.18
CA THR A 221 -4.82 3.47 -14.10
C THR A 221 -5.08 4.77 -13.30
N PRO A 222 -4.55 5.92 -13.75
CA PRO A 222 -3.98 6.25 -15.07
C PRO A 222 -2.50 5.88 -15.28
N PHE A 223 -1.81 5.31 -14.28
CA PHE A 223 -0.38 4.97 -14.27
C PHE A 223 -0.12 3.48 -14.58
N ASP A 224 -1.02 2.82 -15.29
CA ASP A 224 -0.99 1.39 -15.61
C ASP A 224 -0.22 1.12 -16.93
N LEU A 225 1.05 1.53 -16.96
CA LEU A 225 1.93 1.27 -18.10
C LEU A 225 2.50 -0.16 -18.15
N PRO A 226 2.72 -0.83 -17.01
CA PRO A 226 3.21 -2.21 -17.04
C PRO A 226 2.22 -3.21 -17.62
N GLU A 227 0.94 -3.05 -17.37
CA GLU A 227 -0.12 -3.95 -17.87
C GLU A 227 -0.58 -3.62 -19.30
N ALA A 228 -0.31 -2.42 -19.81
CA ALA A 228 -0.78 -1.87 -21.08
C ALA A 228 -1.23 -2.89 -22.13
N GLU A 229 -2.45 -3.43 -22.01
CA GLU A 229 -2.98 -4.50 -22.86
C GLU A 229 -2.89 -4.16 -24.36
N ASN A 230 -3.13 -2.88 -24.70
CA ASN A 230 -3.12 -2.40 -26.06
C ASN A 230 -1.71 -2.32 -26.68
N GLU A 231 -0.65 -2.20 -25.85
CA GLU A 231 0.73 -2.04 -26.32
C GLU A 231 1.59 -3.27 -26.06
N LEU A 232 1.43 -3.92 -24.88
CA LEU A 232 2.34 -4.96 -24.38
C LEU A 232 1.65 -6.31 -24.13
N ASN A 233 0.41 -6.48 -24.60
CA ASN A 233 -0.32 -7.75 -24.54
C ASN A 233 -0.32 -8.37 -23.13
N PHE A 234 -0.83 -7.66 -22.15
CA PHE A 234 -0.87 -8.04 -20.71
C PHE A 234 0.47 -7.93 -19.95
N GLY A 235 1.49 -7.34 -20.55
CA GLY A 235 2.70 -6.91 -19.86
C GLY A 235 3.54 -8.03 -19.25
N TYR A 236 4.06 -7.80 -18.04
CA TYR A 236 4.93 -8.75 -17.33
C TYR A 236 4.18 -10.00 -16.84
N HIS A 237 2.85 -9.95 -16.75
CA HIS A 237 2.00 -11.08 -16.36
C HIS A 237 1.77 -12.11 -17.48
N GLN A 238 2.13 -11.82 -18.71
CA GLN A 238 1.73 -12.56 -19.91
C GLN A 238 2.00 -14.07 -19.83
N GLU A 239 3.15 -14.47 -19.29
CA GLU A 239 3.56 -15.87 -19.20
C GLU A 239 3.12 -16.55 -17.88
N TYR A 240 2.54 -15.79 -16.96
CA TYR A 240 2.15 -16.31 -15.67
C TYR A 240 0.74 -16.91 -15.69
N SER A 241 0.58 -18.05 -15.01
CA SER A 241 -0.71 -18.74 -14.85
C SER A 241 -0.93 -19.16 -13.39
N SER A 242 -2.16 -19.60 -13.06
CA SER A 242 -2.51 -20.14 -11.75
C SER A 242 -2.20 -19.18 -10.59
N MET A 243 -1.76 -19.70 -9.46
CA MET A 243 -1.45 -18.91 -8.25
C MET A 243 -0.28 -17.94 -8.42
N LYS A 244 0.65 -18.21 -9.34
CA LYS A 244 1.76 -17.28 -9.61
C LYS A 244 1.27 -15.95 -10.19
N LEU A 245 0.31 -16.02 -11.11
CA LEU A 245 -0.41 -14.82 -11.57
C LEU A 245 -1.20 -14.20 -10.43
N GLY A 246 -1.86 -15.03 -9.62
CA GLY A 246 -2.61 -14.59 -8.45
C GLY A 246 -1.76 -13.76 -7.50
N PHE A 247 -0.52 -14.16 -7.21
CA PHE A 247 0.38 -13.42 -6.32
C PHE A 247 0.71 -12.03 -6.83
N TYR A 248 0.94 -11.82 -8.11
CA TYR A 248 1.12 -10.48 -8.67
C TYR A 248 -0.13 -9.63 -8.53
N LEU A 249 -1.29 -10.13 -8.95
CA LEU A 249 -2.56 -9.41 -8.82
C LEU A 249 -2.90 -9.08 -7.36
N PHE A 250 -2.69 -10.04 -6.44
CA PHE A 250 -2.89 -9.78 -5.02
C PHE A 250 -1.88 -8.76 -4.47
N ALA A 251 -0.61 -8.82 -4.88
CA ALA A 251 0.41 -7.86 -4.45
C ALA A 251 0.03 -6.42 -4.80
N GLU A 252 -0.53 -6.17 -5.99
CA GLU A 252 -1.00 -4.84 -6.39
C GLU A 252 -2.14 -4.33 -5.49
N TYR A 253 -3.13 -5.18 -5.19
CA TYR A 253 -4.22 -4.79 -4.28
C TYR A 253 -3.73 -4.59 -2.85
N VAL A 254 -2.80 -5.42 -2.37
CA VAL A 254 -2.17 -5.23 -1.05
C VAL A 254 -1.41 -3.90 -1.02
N ASN A 255 -0.62 -3.58 -2.05
CA ASN A 255 0.07 -2.29 -2.16
C ASN A 255 -0.92 -1.11 -2.12
N MET A 256 -2.07 -1.20 -2.79
CA MET A 256 -3.10 -0.17 -2.74
C MET A 256 -3.66 0.03 -1.32
N ILE A 257 -3.91 -1.05 -0.58
CA ILE A 257 -4.37 -1.02 0.80
C ILE A 257 -3.29 -0.44 1.72
N MET A 258 -2.03 -0.88 1.56
CA MET A 258 -0.90 -0.41 2.37
C MET A 258 -0.60 1.06 2.13
N SER A 259 -0.57 1.51 0.87
CA SER A 259 -0.42 2.93 0.53
C SER A 259 -1.55 3.77 1.12
N SER A 260 -2.79 3.27 1.11
CA SER A 260 -3.93 3.92 1.76
C SER A 260 -3.76 4.01 3.27
N ALA A 261 -3.25 2.95 3.93
CA ALA A 261 -2.99 2.93 5.37
C ALA A 261 -1.85 3.90 5.75
N ILE A 262 -0.80 3.97 4.93
CA ILE A 262 0.31 4.91 5.12
C ILE A 262 -0.18 6.35 4.99
N MET A 263 -0.98 6.67 3.96
CA MET A 263 -1.57 8.01 3.78
C MET A 263 -2.47 8.39 4.95
N ALA A 264 -3.32 7.46 5.41
CA ALA A 264 -4.17 7.67 6.58
C ALA A 264 -3.33 7.96 7.83
N SER A 265 -2.26 7.22 8.06
CA SER A 265 -1.40 7.38 9.23
C SER A 265 -0.59 8.68 9.19
N MET A 266 -0.05 9.06 8.02
CA MET A 266 0.85 10.21 7.90
C MET A 266 0.12 11.54 7.83
N TYR A 267 -1.03 11.59 7.15
CA TYR A 267 -1.73 12.84 6.84
C TYR A 267 -3.07 13.01 7.55
N PHE A 268 -3.72 11.92 7.96
CA PHE A 268 -5.08 11.93 8.52
C PHE A 268 -5.18 11.36 9.93
N GLY A 269 -4.09 11.37 10.70
CA GLY A 269 -4.09 10.95 12.11
C GLY A 269 -4.24 9.45 12.34
N GLY A 270 -4.08 8.59 11.31
CA GLY A 270 -4.13 7.14 11.47
C GLY A 270 -5.41 6.65 12.13
N TYR A 271 -5.27 6.00 13.28
CA TYR A 271 -6.39 5.48 14.08
C TYR A 271 -7.14 6.55 14.88
N ASP A 272 -6.60 7.78 14.97
CA ASP A 272 -7.23 8.88 15.69
C ASP A 272 -8.56 9.33 15.06
N LEU A 273 -9.55 9.60 15.90
CA LEU A 273 -10.85 10.15 15.53
C LEU A 273 -10.89 11.63 15.95
N PRO A 274 -11.04 12.57 15.02
CA PRO A 274 -11.07 13.99 15.40
C PRO A 274 -12.26 14.28 16.32
N PHE A 275 -12.03 15.09 17.33
CA PHE A 275 -13.04 15.50 18.32
C PHE A 275 -13.52 14.38 19.27
N PHE A 276 -12.83 13.25 19.32
CA PHE A 276 -13.15 12.16 20.24
C PHE A 276 -12.05 11.99 21.28
N ASP A 277 -12.37 12.26 22.55
CA ASP A 277 -11.43 12.06 23.65
C ASP A 277 -11.34 10.59 24.02
N GLU A 278 -10.26 9.93 23.63
CA GLU A 278 -9.99 8.51 23.94
C GLU A 278 -9.93 8.23 25.45
N THR A 279 -9.64 9.26 26.26
CA THR A 279 -9.55 9.15 27.73
C THR A 279 -10.90 8.93 28.42
N THR A 280 -12.01 9.22 27.74
CA THR A 280 -13.37 9.06 28.30
C THR A 280 -13.90 7.63 28.22
N VAL A 281 -13.26 6.76 27.45
CA VAL A 281 -13.72 5.40 27.16
C VAL A 281 -12.72 4.37 27.69
N ALA A 282 -13.22 3.15 27.99
CA ALA A 282 -12.34 2.07 28.42
C ALA A 282 -11.26 1.77 27.34
N PRO A 283 -9.98 1.56 27.73
CA PRO A 283 -8.84 1.49 26.78
C PRO A 283 -9.03 0.44 25.68
N ASN A 284 -9.62 -0.70 26.00
CA ASN A 284 -9.88 -1.76 25.00
C ASN A 284 -10.96 -1.35 23.98
N ILE A 285 -11.97 -0.57 24.40
CA ILE A 285 -13.02 -0.07 23.49
C ILE A 285 -12.41 1.03 22.60
N ALA A 286 -11.59 1.92 23.16
CA ALA A 286 -10.86 2.93 22.39
C ALA A 286 -9.97 2.28 21.32
N ALA A 287 -9.27 1.19 21.63
CA ALA A 287 -8.46 0.45 20.67
C ALA A 287 -9.31 -0.13 19.51
N VAL A 288 -10.46 -0.71 19.80
CA VAL A 288 -11.37 -1.24 18.76
C VAL A 288 -11.93 -0.12 17.89
N ILE A 289 -12.32 1.01 18.48
CA ILE A 289 -12.77 2.19 17.73
C ILE A 289 -11.64 2.70 16.84
N GLY A 290 -10.40 2.80 17.36
CA GLY A 290 -9.22 3.21 16.60
C GLY A 290 -8.96 2.33 15.38
N VAL A 291 -8.99 1.00 15.54
CA VAL A 291 -8.89 0.07 14.40
C VAL A 291 -10.00 0.31 13.39
N GLY A 292 -11.24 0.48 13.85
CA GLY A 292 -12.39 0.77 12.98
C GLY A 292 -12.22 2.06 12.18
N THR A 293 -11.73 3.13 12.82
CA THR A 293 -11.48 4.42 12.15
C THR A 293 -10.40 4.33 11.10
N LEU A 294 -9.30 3.65 11.39
CA LEU A 294 -8.23 3.42 10.41
C LEU A 294 -8.76 2.62 9.21
N LEU A 295 -9.53 1.56 9.44
CA LEU A 295 -10.13 0.76 8.37
C LEU A 295 -11.09 1.58 7.50
N ILE A 296 -11.91 2.46 8.09
CA ILE A 296 -12.80 3.35 7.34
C ILE A 296 -11.99 4.32 6.46
N LYS A 297 -10.92 4.93 7.00
CA LYS A 297 -10.02 5.80 6.23
C LYS A 297 -9.35 5.05 5.07
N ILE A 298 -8.89 3.81 5.31
CA ILE A 298 -8.33 2.95 4.25
C ILE A 298 -9.37 2.69 3.15
N VAL A 299 -10.58 2.30 3.51
CA VAL A 299 -11.67 2.04 2.55
C VAL A 299 -12.01 3.28 1.73
N LEU A 300 -12.01 4.47 2.34
CA LEU A 300 -12.24 5.72 1.63
C LEU A 300 -11.14 6.01 0.59
N PHE A 301 -9.86 5.81 0.94
CA PHE A 301 -8.76 5.98 -0.01
C PHE A 301 -8.78 4.93 -1.12
N VAL A 302 -9.03 3.67 -0.78
CA VAL A 302 -9.20 2.58 -1.76
C VAL A 302 -10.36 2.89 -2.71
N PHE A 303 -11.48 3.39 -2.20
CA PHE A 303 -12.59 3.85 -3.04
C PHE A 303 -12.17 4.99 -3.97
N LEU A 304 -11.39 5.95 -3.48
CA LEU A 304 -10.88 7.06 -4.28
C LEU A 304 -9.93 6.56 -5.40
N PHE A 305 -9.04 5.61 -5.12
CA PHE A 305 -8.22 4.95 -6.13
C PHE A 305 -9.06 4.27 -7.21
N MET A 306 -10.10 3.52 -6.80
CA MET A 306 -11.02 2.88 -7.73
C MET A 306 -11.80 3.88 -8.58
N TRP A 307 -12.27 4.97 -7.97
CA TRP A 307 -13.00 6.01 -8.68
C TRP A 307 -12.14 6.66 -9.75
N ILE A 308 -10.92 7.06 -9.41
CA ILE A 308 -9.96 7.63 -10.36
C ILE A 308 -9.66 6.64 -11.49
N ARG A 309 -9.45 5.36 -11.17
CA ARG A 309 -9.17 4.32 -12.17
C ARG A 309 -10.26 4.24 -13.24
N TRP A 310 -11.52 4.39 -12.88
CA TRP A 310 -12.63 4.25 -13.81
C TRP A 310 -13.10 5.57 -14.46
N THR A 311 -12.51 6.69 -14.09
CA THR A 311 -12.89 8.03 -14.61
C THR A 311 -11.80 8.67 -15.46
N ILE A 312 -10.51 8.48 -15.14
CA ILE A 312 -9.39 9.14 -15.82
C ILE A 312 -8.80 8.21 -16.89
N PRO A 313 -8.56 8.70 -18.12
CA PRO A 313 -7.89 7.94 -19.16
C PRO A 313 -6.43 7.68 -18.82
N ARG A 314 -5.87 6.59 -19.38
CA ARG A 314 -4.46 6.20 -19.22
C ARG A 314 -3.52 7.24 -19.83
N PHE A 315 -2.40 7.48 -19.16
CA PHE A 315 -1.30 8.27 -19.70
C PHE A 315 -0.43 7.46 -20.67
N ARG A 316 0.18 8.16 -21.63
CA ARG A 316 1.24 7.60 -22.45
C ARG A 316 2.58 7.64 -21.70
N TYR A 317 3.52 6.75 -22.02
CA TYR A 317 4.78 6.60 -21.30
C TYR A 317 5.58 7.93 -21.18
N ASP A 318 5.70 8.68 -22.29
CA ASP A 318 6.39 9.97 -22.31
C ASP A 318 5.69 11.04 -21.44
N GLN A 319 4.36 11.07 -21.41
CA GLN A 319 3.59 11.98 -20.57
C GLN A 319 3.80 11.66 -19.09
N LEU A 320 3.77 10.38 -18.74
CA LEU A 320 3.95 9.91 -17.38
C LEU A 320 5.37 10.24 -16.88
N MET A 321 6.41 9.97 -17.67
CA MET A 321 7.78 10.30 -17.29
C MET A 321 8.00 11.82 -17.20
N ASN A 322 7.43 12.61 -18.11
CA ASN A 322 7.47 14.08 -18.01
C ASN A 322 6.75 14.61 -16.76
N LEU A 323 5.59 14.01 -16.38
CA LEU A 323 4.87 14.35 -15.17
C LEU A 323 5.75 14.12 -13.93
N GLY A 324 6.38 12.95 -13.82
CA GLY A 324 7.27 12.60 -12.69
C GLY A 324 8.45 13.58 -12.59
N TRP A 325 9.24 13.68 -13.64
CA TRP A 325 10.50 14.44 -13.61
C TRP A 325 10.34 15.95 -13.70
N LYS A 326 9.44 16.46 -14.58
CA LYS A 326 9.30 17.90 -14.81
C LYS A 326 8.25 18.58 -13.96
N THR A 327 7.33 17.81 -13.35
CA THR A 327 6.27 18.41 -12.56
C THR A 327 6.34 17.96 -11.09
N MET A 328 6.34 16.66 -10.82
CA MET A 328 6.27 16.16 -9.43
C MET A 328 7.52 16.46 -8.63
N ILE A 329 8.72 16.20 -9.17
CA ILE A 329 9.98 16.47 -8.47
C ILE A 329 10.16 17.97 -8.20
N PRO A 330 10.02 18.91 -9.16
CA PRO A 330 10.10 20.34 -8.88
C PRO A 330 9.06 20.83 -7.88
N LEU A 331 7.81 20.34 -7.94
CA LEU A 331 6.78 20.68 -6.97
C LEU A 331 7.10 20.16 -5.57
N ALA A 332 7.63 18.94 -5.45
CA ALA A 332 8.06 18.38 -4.17
C ALA A 332 9.23 19.19 -3.56
N LEU A 333 10.20 19.57 -4.37
CA LEU A 333 11.30 20.44 -3.94
C LEU A 333 10.78 21.81 -3.48
N LEU A 334 9.87 22.42 -4.24
CA LEU A 334 9.25 23.69 -3.88
C LEU A 334 8.50 23.56 -2.54
N ASN A 335 7.72 22.50 -2.36
CA ASN A 335 7.03 22.22 -1.10
C ASN A 335 8.00 22.10 0.07
N MET A 336 9.11 21.38 -0.11
CA MET A 336 10.15 21.21 0.90
C MET A 336 10.79 22.54 1.28
N LEU A 337 11.15 23.40 0.30
CA LEU A 337 11.73 24.71 0.54
C LEU A 337 10.76 25.66 1.24
N LEU A 338 9.49 25.68 0.81
CA LEU A 338 8.44 26.47 1.48
C LEU A 338 8.24 26.06 2.94
N THR A 339 8.20 24.76 3.19
CA THR A 339 8.07 24.21 4.56
C THR A 339 9.27 24.64 5.41
N GLY A 340 10.50 24.52 4.89
CA GLY A 340 11.71 24.98 5.61
C GLY A 340 11.68 26.47 5.91
N ALA A 341 11.27 27.30 4.94
CA ALA A 341 11.14 28.75 5.14
C ALA A 341 10.09 29.11 6.20
N ILE A 342 8.94 28.41 6.22
CA ILE A 342 7.89 28.64 7.22
C ILE A 342 8.37 28.24 8.64
N ILE A 343 9.10 27.13 8.76
CA ILE A 343 9.67 26.70 10.05
C ILE A 343 10.68 27.72 10.54
N LEU A 344 11.61 28.18 9.68
CA LEU A 344 12.59 29.20 10.04
C LEU A 344 11.97 30.55 10.39
N ALA A 345 10.86 30.92 9.77
CA ALA A 345 10.14 32.17 10.08
C ALA A 345 9.36 32.11 11.40
N LYS A 346 9.12 30.91 11.94
CA LYS A 346 8.46 30.71 13.23
C LYS A 346 9.44 30.55 14.41
N LEU A 347 10.72 30.32 14.13
CA LEU A 347 11.83 30.32 15.09
C LEU A 347 12.30 31.74 15.37
#